data_8a6202d919b90b190ca86f194f4f43e1
#
_entry.id   8a6202d919b90b190ca86f194f4f43e1
#
_cell.length_a   1.000
_cell.length_b   1.000
_cell.length_c   1.000
_cell.angle_alpha   90.00
_cell.angle_beta   90.00
_cell.angle_gamma   90.00
#
_symmetry.space_group_name_H-M   'P 1'
#
loop_
_entity.id
_entity.type
_entity.pdbx_description
1 polymer ?
#
loop_
_entity_poly.entity_id
_entity_poly.type
_entity_poly.pdbx_seq_one_letter_code
_entity_poly.pdbx_strand_id
1 'polypeptide(L)'
;MSKNKIVVVGSSNTDMTIRLAHLPKPGETELGGDFSSAAGGKGANQAVGAARAGGSVTLVAKVGQDMFGDKAIKGYLKDGLNVDFVLRDSVEKSGVALIFVGKKSGENSIAVASGANSKLSPADVKKAAKVITEAKILIMQLETPLATVEAAAALAFKAGVRIILNPAPAQKLPDKLLRNR
;
A
#
# COMPACT_ATOMS: atom_id res chain seq x y z
N MET A 1 -18.33 -12.77 18.99
CA MET A 1 -17.89 -11.35 19.05
C MET A 1 -17.79 -10.83 17.63
N SER A 2 -18.41 -9.69 17.31
CA SER A 2 -18.29 -9.07 15.99
C SER A 2 -16.81 -8.69 15.78
N LYS A 3 -16.16 -9.23 14.73
CA LYS A 3 -14.78 -8.88 14.38
C LYS A 3 -14.68 -7.37 14.15
N ASN A 4 -13.62 -6.74 14.66
CA ASN A 4 -13.37 -5.31 14.42
C ASN A 4 -13.19 -5.07 12.91
N LYS A 5 -14.10 -4.32 12.31
CA LYS A 5 -14.02 -3.92 10.90
C LYS A 5 -12.92 -2.87 10.73
N ILE A 6 -11.92 -3.17 9.94
CA ILE A 6 -10.79 -2.29 9.62
C ILE A 6 -10.81 -2.05 8.12
N VAL A 7 -10.67 -0.81 7.70
CA VAL A 7 -10.44 -0.46 6.30
C VAL A 7 -9.03 0.09 6.16
N VAL A 8 -8.30 -0.38 5.16
CA VAL A 8 -6.99 0.15 4.79
C VAL A 8 -7.12 0.76 3.40
N VAL A 9 -6.82 2.05 3.28
CA VAL A 9 -6.70 2.74 1.98
C VAL A 9 -5.21 2.97 1.72
N GLY A 10 -4.66 2.37 0.66
CA GLY A 10 -3.22 2.49 0.45
C GLY A 10 -2.67 1.72 -0.74
N SER A 11 -1.36 1.63 -0.76
CA SER A 11 -0.55 1.07 -1.83
C SER A 11 -0.49 -0.46 -1.81
N SER A 12 -0.22 -1.00 -2.99
CA SER A 12 0.10 -2.40 -3.24
C SER A 12 1.29 -2.47 -4.19
N ASN A 13 2.40 -3.04 -3.77
CA ASN A 13 3.62 -3.19 -4.57
C ASN A 13 4.05 -4.65 -4.65
N THR A 14 4.89 -4.93 -5.64
CA THR A 14 5.78 -6.09 -5.62
C THR A 14 7.20 -5.60 -5.33
N ASP A 15 7.76 -6.05 -4.22
CA ASP A 15 9.13 -5.74 -3.83
C ASP A 15 10.07 -6.76 -4.48
N MET A 16 11.00 -6.27 -5.31
CA MET A 16 12.04 -7.05 -5.98
C MET A 16 13.38 -6.71 -5.33
N THR A 17 13.92 -7.65 -4.60
CA THR A 17 15.17 -7.46 -3.85
C THR A 17 16.30 -8.24 -4.48
N ILE A 18 17.45 -7.59 -4.69
CA ILE A 18 18.69 -8.24 -5.03
C ILE A 18 19.74 -7.93 -3.95
N ARG A 19 20.36 -8.98 -3.41
CA ARG A 19 21.43 -8.87 -2.41
C ARG A 19 22.77 -9.05 -3.11
N LEU A 20 23.58 -7.98 -3.14
CA LEU A 20 24.86 -7.88 -3.84
C LEU A 20 26.02 -7.83 -2.84
N ALA A 21 27.25 -8.04 -3.29
CA ALA A 21 28.43 -7.87 -2.45
C ALA A 21 28.53 -6.42 -1.94
N HIS A 22 28.24 -5.44 -2.81
CA HIS A 22 28.13 -4.01 -2.51
C HIS A 22 27.05 -3.38 -3.39
N LEU A 23 26.65 -2.16 -3.10
CA LEU A 23 25.73 -1.39 -3.95
C LEU A 23 26.50 -0.90 -5.19
N PRO A 24 26.00 -1.15 -6.43
CA PRO A 24 26.68 -0.72 -7.64
C PRO A 24 26.72 0.82 -7.72
N LYS A 25 27.86 1.36 -8.15
CA LYS A 25 28.04 2.79 -8.44
C LYS A 25 27.43 3.13 -9.80
N PRO A 26 27.16 4.41 -10.10
CA PRO A 26 26.74 4.83 -11.44
C PRO A 26 27.70 4.31 -12.53
N GLY A 27 27.15 3.59 -13.53
CA GLY A 27 27.92 2.98 -14.61
C GLY A 27 28.57 1.64 -14.30
N GLU A 28 28.48 1.15 -13.08
CA GLU A 28 29.01 -0.14 -12.67
C GLU A 28 28.01 -1.27 -12.93
N THR A 29 28.51 -2.43 -13.35
CA THR A 29 27.75 -3.68 -13.44
C THR A 29 28.26 -4.64 -12.38
N GLU A 30 27.45 -4.92 -11.36
CA GLU A 30 27.76 -5.94 -10.35
C GLU A 30 27.07 -7.24 -10.73
N LEU A 31 27.86 -8.29 -10.95
CA LEU A 31 27.36 -9.62 -11.32
C LEU A 31 27.16 -10.50 -10.09
N GLY A 32 26.14 -11.35 -10.16
CA GLY A 32 25.79 -12.26 -9.07
C GLY A 32 24.72 -11.67 -8.16
N GLY A 33 24.60 -12.25 -6.97
CA GLY A 33 23.61 -11.84 -5.99
C GLY A 33 22.42 -12.79 -5.89
N ASP A 34 21.69 -12.65 -4.77
CA ASP A 34 20.49 -13.44 -4.50
C ASP A 34 19.26 -12.57 -4.81
N PHE A 35 18.44 -13.03 -5.75
CA PHE A 35 17.19 -12.37 -6.10
C PHE A 35 16.01 -12.97 -5.33
N SER A 36 15.13 -12.11 -4.85
CA SER A 36 13.84 -12.51 -4.27
C SER A 36 12.75 -11.52 -4.63
N SER A 37 11.50 -11.98 -4.64
CA SER A 37 10.34 -11.11 -4.78
C SER A 37 9.32 -11.40 -3.70
N ALA A 38 8.73 -10.35 -3.11
CA ALA A 38 7.73 -10.43 -2.06
C ALA A 38 6.58 -9.46 -2.34
N ALA A 39 5.43 -9.71 -1.71
CA ALA A 39 4.38 -8.71 -1.64
C ALA A 39 4.86 -7.54 -0.78
N GLY A 40 4.60 -6.32 -1.23
CA GLY A 40 5.00 -5.09 -0.58
C GLY A 40 3.95 -4.00 -0.73
N GLY A 41 4.37 -2.77 -0.44
CA GLY A 41 3.50 -1.61 -0.32
C GLY A 41 2.99 -1.41 1.11
N LYS A 42 3.11 -0.18 1.63
CA LYS A 42 2.76 0.12 3.03
C LYS A 42 1.30 -0.19 3.33
N GLY A 43 0.39 0.10 2.38
CA GLY A 43 -1.02 -0.21 2.50
C GLY A 43 -1.28 -1.71 2.62
N ALA A 44 -0.78 -2.49 1.67
CA ALA A 44 -0.94 -3.94 1.67
C ALA A 44 -0.32 -4.59 2.92
N ASN A 45 0.88 -4.17 3.32
CA ASN A 45 1.56 -4.71 4.49
C ASN A 45 0.74 -4.47 5.77
N GLN A 46 0.15 -3.28 5.95
CA GLN A 46 -0.70 -2.97 7.09
C GLN A 46 -2.02 -3.75 7.05
N ALA A 47 -2.62 -3.91 5.87
CA ALA A 47 -3.84 -4.70 5.71
C ALA A 47 -3.62 -6.18 6.08
N VAL A 48 -2.56 -6.78 5.53
CA VAL A 48 -2.19 -8.18 5.83
C VAL A 48 -1.83 -8.34 7.31
N GLY A 49 -1.05 -7.42 7.87
CA GLY A 49 -0.71 -7.44 9.31
C GLY A 49 -1.95 -7.39 10.20
N ALA A 50 -2.90 -6.49 9.90
CA ALA A 50 -4.15 -6.39 10.64
C ALA A 50 -5.04 -7.63 10.50
N ALA A 51 -5.09 -8.25 9.32
CA ALA A 51 -5.86 -9.48 9.10
C ALA A 51 -5.25 -10.66 9.87
N ARG A 52 -3.92 -10.82 9.81
CA ARG A 52 -3.21 -11.87 10.57
C ARG A 52 -3.32 -11.67 12.08
N ALA A 53 -3.50 -10.44 12.55
CA ALA A 53 -3.81 -10.12 13.95
C ALA A 53 -5.30 -10.38 14.31
N GLY A 54 -6.11 -10.96 13.41
CA GLY A 54 -7.51 -11.32 13.67
C GLY A 54 -8.54 -10.26 13.29
N GLY A 55 -8.14 -9.16 12.64
CA GLY A 55 -9.05 -8.12 12.13
C GLY A 55 -9.91 -8.63 10.96
N SER A 56 -11.09 -8.04 10.77
CA SER A 56 -11.87 -8.14 9.53
C SER A 56 -11.49 -6.96 8.64
N VAL A 57 -10.63 -7.22 7.65
CA VAL A 57 -9.96 -6.15 6.89
C VAL A 57 -10.49 -6.05 5.47
N THR A 58 -10.85 -4.84 5.06
CA THR A 58 -11.10 -4.47 3.66
C THR A 58 -9.93 -3.62 3.15
N LEU A 59 -9.34 -4.00 2.02
CA LEU A 59 -8.30 -3.23 1.36
C LEU A 59 -8.88 -2.42 0.21
N VAL A 60 -8.64 -1.11 0.22
CA VAL A 60 -8.94 -0.18 -0.88
C VAL A 60 -7.63 0.20 -1.53
N ALA A 61 -7.36 -0.31 -2.71
CA ALA A 61 -6.10 -0.14 -3.42
C ALA A 61 -6.32 -0.19 -4.93
N LYS A 62 -5.29 0.10 -5.70
CA LYS A 62 -5.33 -0.06 -7.16
C LYS A 62 -4.08 -0.77 -7.64
N VAL A 63 -4.26 -1.80 -8.47
CA VAL A 63 -3.20 -2.61 -9.09
C VAL A 63 -3.40 -2.64 -10.61
N GLY A 64 -2.37 -2.96 -11.36
CA GLY A 64 -2.48 -3.11 -12.81
C GLY A 64 -3.22 -4.39 -13.22
N GLN A 65 -3.64 -4.44 -14.49
CA GLN A 65 -4.08 -5.66 -15.16
C GLN A 65 -2.85 -6.44 -15.66
N ASP A 66 -2.05 -6.95 -14.72
CA ASP A 66 -0.81 -7.67 -14.98
C ASP A 66 -0.59 -8.79 -13.96
N MET A 67 0.46 -9.60 -14.19
CA MET A 67 0.79 -10.73 -13.34
C MET A 67 1.05 -10.36 -11.87
N PHE A 68 1.56 -9.15 -11.61
CA PHE A 68 1.82 -8.68 -10.25
C PHE A 68 0.52 -8.36 -9.53
N GLY A 69 -0.43 -7.70 -10.22
CA GLY A 69 -1.77 -7.44 -9.69
C GLY A 69 -2.53 -8.74 -9.40
N ASP A 70 -2.43 -9.74 -10.31
CA ASP A 70 -3.05 -11.04 -10.10
C ASP A 70 -2.48 -11.77 -8.88
N LYS A 71 -1.15 -11.78 -8.75
CA LYS A 71 -0.45 -12.39 -7.62
C LYS A 71 -0.80 -11.68 -6.30
N ALA A 72 -0.87 -10.35 -6.31
CA ALA A 72 -1.24 -9.55 -5.15
C ALA A 72 -2.65 -9.89 -4.65
N ILE A 73 -3.66 -9.86 -5.53
CA ILE A 73 -5.06 -10.16 -5.17
C ILE A 73 -5.19 -11.59 -4.64
N LYS A 74 -4.54 -12.58 -5.28
CA LYS A 74 -4.52 -13.96 -4.78
C LYS A 74 -3.91 -14.06 -3.38
N GLY A 75 -2.84 -13.31 -3.12
CA GLY A 75 -2.19 -13.25 -1.81
C GLY A 75 -3.12 -12.66 -0.75
N TYR A 76 -3.80 -11.56 -1.05
CA TYR A 76 -4.74 -10.91 -0.12
C TYR A 76 -5.94 -11.81 0.23
N LEU A 77 -6.49 -12.50 -0.75
CA LEU A 77 -7.56 -13.49 -0.51
C LEU A 77 -7.09 -14.62 0.42
N LYS A 78 -5.86 -15.12 0.21
CA LYS A 78 -5.27 -16.15 1.09
C LYS A 78 -5.08 -15.66 2.53
N ASP A 79 -4.76 -14.38 2.72
CA ASP A 79 -4.65 -13.75 4.03
C ASP A 79 -6.02 -13.32 4.61
N GLY A 80 -7.13 -13.62 3.93
CA GLY A 80 -8.50 -13.37 4.41
C GLY A 80 -8.97 -11.92 4.30
N LEU A 81 -8.35 -11.12 3.44
CA LEU A 81 -8.79 -9.74 3.17
C LEU A 81 -10.02 -9.73 2.26
N ASN A 82 -10.91 -8.77 2.50
CA ASN A 82 -11.89 -8.38 1.48
C ASN A 82 -11.19 -7.53 0.43
N VAL A 83 -11.24 -7.97 -0.83
CA VAL A 83 -10.58 -7.35 -2.00
C VAL A 83 -11.56 -6.70 -2.98
N ASP A 84 -12.84 -6.57 -2.64
CA ASP A 84 -13.89 -6.00 -3.53
C ASP A 84 -13.54 -4.59 -3.99
N PHE A 85 -12.69 -3.89 -3.24
CA PHE A 85 -12.22 -2.54 -3.54
C PHE A 85 -10.74 -2.48 -3.96
N VAL A 86 -10.15 -3.63 -4.32
CA VAL A 86 -8.85 -3.66 -5.00
C VAL A 86 -9.11 -3.53 -6.50
N LEU A 87 -9.04 -2.31 -6.98
CA LEU A 87 -9.38 -1.95 -8.35
C LEU A 87 -8.26 -2.34 -9.32
N ARG A 88 -8.65 -2.61 -10.57
CA ARG A 88 -7.71 -2.95 -11.66
C ARG A 88 -7.60 -1.77 -12.62
N ASP A 89 -6.38 -1.28 -12.83
CA ASP A 89 -6.08 -0.26 -13.83
C ASP A 89 -5.73 -0.94 -15.16
N SER A 90 -6.35 -0.50 -16.26
CA SER A 90 -6.14 -1.09 -17.60
C SER A 90 -4.93 -0.50 -18.33
N VAL A 91 -4.42 0.63 -17.87
CA VAL A 91 -3.32 1.37 -18.51
C VAL A 91 -2.04 1.25 -17.68
N GLU A 92 -2.13 1.59 -16.39
CA GLU A 92 -0.98 1.59 -15.50
C GLU A 92 -0.67 0.18 -15.01
N LYS A 93 0.63 -0.13 -14.91
CA LYS A 93 1.11 -1.39 -14.33
C LYS A 93 1.01 -1.35 -12.80
N SER A 94 1.04 -2.51 -12.17
CA SER A 94 1.14 -2.61 -10.71
C SER A 94 2.39 -1.92 -10.19
N GLY A 95 2.33 -1.40 -8.95
CA GLY A 95 3.48 -0.80 -8.30
C GLY A 95 4.61 -1.82 -8.07
N VAL A 96 5.85 -1.37 -8.26
CA VAL A 96 7.06 -2.19 -8.06
C VAL A 96 8.09 -1.38 -7.28
N ALA A 97 8.73 -2.01 -6.29
CA ALA A 97 9.94 -1.50 -5.65
C ALA A 97 11.14 -2.34 -6.06
N LEU A 98 12.19 -1.70 -6.56
CA LEU A 98 13.49 -2.31 -6.81
C LEU A 98 14.40 -2.00 -5.62
N ILE A 99 14.88 -3.05 -4.95
CA ILE A 99 15.61 -2.93 -3.68
C ILE A 99 16.97 -3.60 -3.85
N PHE A 100 18.02 -2.81 -3.79
CA PHE A 100 19.41 -3.30 -3.76
C PHE A 100 19.86 -3.32 -2.31
N VAL A 101 20.49 -4.42 -1.88
CA VAL A 101 21.00 -4.57 -0.51
C VAL A 101 22.45 -5.02 -0.57
N GLY A 102 23.35 -4.25 0.03
CA GLY A 102 24.74 -4.61 0.20
C GLY A 102 24.91 -5.64 1.31
N LYS A 103 25.40 -6.86 0.99
CA LYS A 103 25.56 -7.96 1.98
C LYS A 103 26.48 -7.59 3.14
N LYS A 104 27.55 -6.81 2.88
CA LYS A 104 28.54 -6.45 3.90
C LYS A 104 28.10 -5.25 4.74
N SER A 105 27.54 -4.22 4.13
CA SER A 105 27.17 -2.97 4.81
C SER A 105 25.77 -3.02 5.43
N GLY A 106 24.87 -3.85 4.89
CA GLY A 106 23.45 -3.82 5.23
C GLY A 106 22.71 -2.60 4.66
N GLU A 107 23.41 -1.68 3.98
CA GLU A 107 22.82 -0.53 3.32
C GLU A 107 21.89 -0.97 2.19
N ASN A 108 20.87 -0.17 1.93
CA ASN A 108 19.98 -0.40 0.82
C ASN A 108 19.85 0.84 -0.08
N SER A 109 19.48 0.59 -1.32
CA SER A 109 19.05 1.61 -2.28
C SER A 109 17.74 1.15 -2.89
N ILE A 110 16.72 2.02 -2.85
CA ILE A 110 15.36 1.66 -3.24
C ILE A 110 14.85 2.64 -4.28
N ALA A 111 14.33 2.09 -5.38
CA ALA A 111 13.60 2.85 -6.39
C ALA A 111 12.18 2.29 -6.48
N VAL A 112 11.18 3.18 -6.49
CA VAL A 112 9.76 2.79 -6.55
C VAL A 112 9.11 3.32 -7.81
N ALA A 113 8.56 2.43 -8.61
CA ALA A 113 7.61 2.76 -9.66
C ALA A 113 6.20 2.62 -9.08
N SER A 114 5.54 3.75 -8.80
CA SER A 114 4.23 3.76 -8.15
C SER A 114 3.14 3.08 -8.97
N GLY A 115 3.21 3.16 -10.31
CA GLY A 115 2.24 2.56 -11.21
C GLY A 115 0.79 2.90 -10.83
N ALA A 116 -0.06 1.89 -10.81
CA ALA A 116 -1.49 2.01 -10.49
C ALA A 116 -1.77 2.64 -9.11
N ASN A 117 -0.85 2.58 -8.13
CA ASN A 117 -1.02 3.26 -6.85
C ASN A 117 -1.21 4.77 -7.04
N SER A 118 -0.51 5.38 -8.02
CA SER A 118 -0.61 6.81 -8.34
C SER A 118 -1.96 7.20 -8.96
N LYS A 119 -2.75 6.21 -9.38
CA LYS A 119 -4.08 6.38 -10.00
C LYS A 119 -5.24 6.07 -9.06
N LEU A 120 -4.97 5.67 -7.83
CA LEU A 120 -6.03 5.54 -6.82
C LEU A 120 -6.59 6.92 -6.54
N SER A 121 -7.87 7.13 -6.82
CA SER A 121 -8.50 8.46 -6.86
C SER A 121 -9.54 8.67 -5.73
N PRO A 122 -9.91 9.93 -5.45
CA PRO A 122 -11.08 10.21 -4.58
C PRO A 122 -12.38 9.57 -5.05
N ALA A 123 -12.56 9.42 -6.38
CA ALA A 123 -13.72 8.73 -6.94
C ALA A 123 -13.72 7.23 -6.60
N ASP A 124 -12.54 6.61 -6.56
CA ASP A 124 -12.40 5.21 -6.14
C ASP A 124 -12.70 5.03 -4.64
N VAL A 125 -12.22 5.95 -3.81
CA VAL A 125 -12.56 5.99 -2.38
C VAL A 125 -14.07 6.14 -2.17
N LYS A 126 -14.75 6.97 -2.99
CA LYS A 126 -16.19 7.13 -2.92
C LYS A 126 -16.96 5.83 -3.20
N LYS A 127 -16.45 4.95 -4.07
CA LYS A 127 -17.04 3.61 -4.28
C LYS A 127 -16.98 2.75 -3.00
N ALA A 128 -15.96 2.95 -2.18
CA ALA A 128 -15.78 2.27 -0.89
C ALA A 128 -16.40 3.03 0.31
N ALA A 129 -17.15 4.11 0.08
CA ALA A 129 -17.63 4.99 1.15
C ALA A 129 -18.40 4.25 2.25
N LYS A 130 -19.27 3.31 1.89
CA LYS A 130 -20.06 2.53 2.85
C LYS A 130 -19.15 1.74 3.80
N VAL A 131 -18.20 1.00 3.29
CA VAL A 131 -17.30 0.18 4.15
C VAL A 131 -16.38 1.06 5.00
N ILE A 132 -15.98 2.24 4.50
CA ILE A 132 -15.17 3.20 5.25
C ILE A 132 -15.98 3.77 6.41
N THR A 133 -17.23 4.22 6.18
CA THR A 133 -18.07 4.83 7.21
C THR A 133 -18.60 3.83 8.25
N GLU A 134 -18.67 2.54 7.92
CA GLU A 134 -19.05 1.45 8.83
C GLU A 134 -17.84 0.81 9.56
N ALA A 135 -16.63 1.26 9.28
CA ALA A 135 -15.42 0.72 9.92
C ALA A 135 -15.28 1.22 11.36
N LYS A 136 -14.55 0.48 12.18
CA LYS A 136 -14.07 0.98 13.48
C LYS A 136 -12.78 1.79 13.34
N ILE A 137 -11.95 1.41 12.37
CA ILE A 137 -10.64 1.99 12.13
C ILE A 137 -10.41 2.12 10.63
N LEU A 138 -9.96 3.30 10.20
CA LEU A 138 -9.37 3.55 8.89
C LEU A 138 -7.85 3.70 9.05
N ILE A 139 -7.07 2.95 8.26
CA ILE A 139 -5.60 3.04 8.24
C ILE A 139 -5.16 3.55 6.87
N MET A 140 -4.23 4.49 6.85
CA MET A 140 -3.71 5.09 5.62
C MET A 140 -2.21 5.34 5.71
N GLN A 141 -1.58 5.57 4.55
CA GLN A 141 -0.16 5.92 4.39
C GLN A 141 -0.05 6.95 3.26
N LEU A 142 1.17 7.28 2.82
CA LEU A 142 1.40 8.34 1.84
C LEU A 142 2.01 7.84 0.52
N GLU A 143 1.81 6.56 0.17
CA GLU A 143 2.24 5.98 -1.13
C GLU A 143 1.14 6.05 -2.20
N THR A 144 0.02 6.70 -1.91
CA THR A 144 -1.07 7.01 -2.85
C THR A 144 -1.27 8.52 -2.92
N PRO A 145 -2.00 9.05 -3.91
CA PRO A 145 -2.19 10.49 -4.03
C PRO A 145 -2.78 11.11 -2.78
N LEU A 146 -2.24 12.25 -2.34
CA LEU A 146 -2.67 12.93 -1.12
C LEU A 146 -4.16 13.28 -1.14
N ALA A 147 -4.70 13.66 -2.30
CA ALA A 147 -6.13 13.93 -2.46
C ALA A 147 -7.01 12.70 -2.14
N THR A 148 -6.50 11.49 -2.41
CA THR A 148 -7.18 10.23 -2.09
C THR A 148 -7.18 9.98 -0.58
N VAL A 149 -6.04 10.23 0.07
CA VAL A 149 -5.90 10.14 1.54
C VAL A 149 -6.83 11.14 2.23
N GLU A 150 -6.87 12.39 1.75
CA GLU A 150 -7.77 13.43 2.27
C GLU A 150 -9.26 13.05 2.12
N ALA A 151 -9.64 12.50 0.96
CA ALA A 151 -11.01 12.06 0.71
C ALA A 151 -11.43 10.93 1.66
N ALA A 152 -10.56 9.94 1.87
CA ALA A 152 -10.81 8.84 2.79
C ALA A 152 -10.90 9.33 4.25
N ALA A 153 -9.97 10.21 4.67
CA ALA A 153 -9.98 10.82 5.99
C ALA A 153 -11.28 11.61 6.24
N ALA A 154 -11.73 12.40 5.26
CA ALA A 154 -12.94 13.20 5.38
C ALA A 154 -14.21 12.34 5.56
N LEU A 155 -14.31 11.21 4.83
CA LEU A 155 -15.41 10.26 5.00
C LEU A 155 -15.41 9.64 6.40
N ALA A 156 -14.25 9.14 6.83
CA ALA A 156 -14.10 8.51 8.13
C ALA A 156 -14.37 9.49 9.28
N PHE A 157 -13.82 10.69 9.21
CA PHE A 157 -14.03 11.73 10.21
C PHE A 157 -15.50 12.08 10.40
N LYS A 158 -16.22 12.32 9.29
CA LYS A 158 -17.68 12.62 9.33
C LYS A 158 -18.50 11.50 9.97
N ALA A 159 -18.05 10.25 9.87
CA ALA A 159 -18.72 9.07 10.42
C ALA A 159 -18.21 8.69 11.82
N GLY A 160 -17.31 9.46 12.43
CA GLY A 160 -16.73 9.15 13.75
C GLY A 160 -15.82 7.93 13.77
N VAL A 161 -15.28 7.52 12.62
CA VAL A 161 -14.34 6.39 12.49
C VAL A 161 -12.96 6.82 12.97
N ARG A 162 -12.31 6.01 13.79
CA ARG A 162 -10.93 6.26 14.22
C ARG A 162 -9.97 6.19 13.01
N ILE A 163 -9.14 7.22 12.85
CA ILE A 163 -8.19 7.34 11.74
C ILE A 163 -6.78 7.09 12.29
N ILE A 164 -6.02 6.24 11.58
CA ILE A 164 -4.59 6.03 11.79
C ILE A 164 -3.87 6.36 10.49
N LEU A 165 -3.03 7.39 10.50
CA LEU A 165 -2.18 7.77 9.38
C LEU A 165 -0.73 7.45 9.71
N ASN A 166 -0.10 6.58 8.91
CA ASN A 166 1.34 6.42 8.88
C ASN A 166 1.93 7.46 7.90
N PRO A 167 2.64 8.51 8.37
CA PRO A 167 3.13 9.59 7.52
C PRO A 167 4.38 9.19 6.70
N ALA A 168 4.34 8.04 6.05
CA ALA A 168 5.44 7.51 5.26
C ALA A 168 5.01 7.17 3.82
N PRO A 169 5.83 7.54 2.78
CA PRO A 169 7.07 8.33 2.88
C PRO A 169 6.82 9.75 3.40
N ALA A 170 7.82 10.34 4.04
CA ALA A 170 7.69 11.67 4.63
C ALA A 170 7.41 12.72 3.55
N GLN A 171 6.36 13.52 3.76
CA GLN A 171 6.00 14.66 2.92
C GLN A 171 5.21 15.69 3.72
N LYS A 172 5.13 16.91 3.20
CA LYS A 172 4.34 17.98 3.82
C LYS A 172 2.85 17.62 3.80
N LEU A 173 2.22 17.66 4.96
CA LEU A 173 0.79 17.38 5.11
C LEU A 173 -0.01 18.68 5.29
N PRO A 174 -1.22 18.77 4.69
CA PRO A 174 -2.12 19.88 4.94
C PRO A 174 -2.65 19.84 6.38
N ASP A 175 -2.76 21.02 7.01
CA ASP A 175 -3.32 21.16 8.37
C ASP A 175 -4.70 20.52 8.52
N LYS A 176 -5.51 20.59 7.47
CA LYS A 176 -6.85 19.97 7.43
C LYS A 176 -6.80 18.45 7.67
N LEU A 177 -5.79 17.76 7.11
CA LEU A 177 -5.63 16.32 7.31
C LEU A 177 -5.22 16.01 8.76
N LEU A 178 -4.40 16.88 9.37
CA LEU A 178 -3.94 16.73 10.75
C LEU A 178 -5.00 17.05 11.80
N ARG A 179 -6.01 17.86 11.46
CA ARG A 179 -7.13 18.22 12.36
C ARG A 179 -8.26 17.18 12.36
N ASN A 180 -8.34 16.33 11.36
CA ASN A 180 -9.33 15.24 11.26
C ASN A 180 -8.84 14.04 12.10
N ARG A 181 -8.73 14.20 13.42
CA ARG A 181 -8.34 13.14 14.37
C ARG A 181 -9.54 12.62 15.14
#